data_073842085f5719ed8679064a54b9524d
#
_entry.id   073842085f5719ed8679064a54b9524d
#
_cell.length_a   1.000
_cell.length_b   1.000
_cell.length_c   1.000
_cell.angle_alpha   90.00
_cell.angle_beta   90.00
_cell.angle_gamma   90.00
#
_symmetry.space_group_name_H-M   'P 1'
#
loop_
_entity.id
_entity.type
_entity.pdbx_description
1 polymer ?
#
loop_
_entity_poly.entity_id
_entity_poly.type
_entity_poly.pdbx_seq_one_letter_code
_entity_poly.pdbx_strand_id
1 'polypeptide(L)'
;MMCAQTARTIPSAMRIDALTLEGFRNYEKQSLSFDPNCNVIYGENAQGKTNLLEAMVYLSCGRSPRARADREMIGFDRDSALIAGQIDSRGRTFKTEIRLCRGKRRKMTVNGVTAKNNAALSDVLHTVFFCPEDLFLIRDGAAARRRFMDLSLCQLRPRYAEALAEYSRLYEHKTRILRDREDYPQLLQTLPDFNARLCQAGAVLIHYRARFCEALREHAAQAHRECSGGREELTLCYQTVKTVTDPFAAHGEIVSALTEHQNSHYAAEIASGLCLSGPHKDDIEVTVNGHSARQFCSQGQVRTAALSLKLAEREIHKNAIGEYPVMLLDDVLSELDPKRQEYVLNRIAGGQVFITCCENNRLDALRQGKVFHIRKGEVL
;
A
#
# COMPACT_ATOMS: atom_id res chain seq x y z
N MET A 1 -24.41 14.83 45.08
CA MET A 1 -23.11 14.41 44.52
C MET A 1 -23.34 13.97 43.08
N MET A 2 -23.13 14.88 42.13
CA MET A 2 -23.28 14.60 40.69
C MET A 2 -21.97 14.00 40.19
N CYS A 3 -22.01 12.75 39.73
CA CYS A 3 -20.91 12.13 38.99
C CYS A 3 -20.75 12.84 37.63
N ALA A 4 -19.66 13.57 37.46
CA ALA A 4 -19.24 14.07 36.16
C ALA A 4 -18.84 12.87 35.29
N GLN A 5 -19.66 12.57 34.28
CA GLN A 5 -19.28 11.70 33.18
C GLN A 5 -18.15 12.39 32.43
N THR A 6 -16.93 11.89 32.61
CA THR A 6 -15.80 12.22 31.76
C THR A 6 -16.16 11.86 30.32
N ALA A 7 -16.43 12.86 29.49
CA ALA A 7 -16.52 12.72 28.05
C ALA A 7 -15.20 12.07 27.57
N ARG A 8 -15.26 10.81 27.13
CA ARG A 8 -14.18 10.18 26.38
C ARG A 8 -14.00 11.02 25.12
N THR A 9 -12.97 11.83 25.10
CA THR A 9 -12.49 12.48 23.86
C THR A 9 -12.21 11.38 22.86
N ILE A 10 -13.05 11.26 21.82
CA ILE A 10 -12.77 10.42 20.68
C ILE A 10 -11.45 10.94 20.10
N PRO A 11 -10.39 10.11 19.94
CA PRO A 11 -9.15 10.57 19.34
C PRO A 11 -9.48 11.22 18.00
N SER A 12 -8.90 12.38 17.71
CA SER A 12 -9.08 13.04 16.41
C SER A 12 -8.63 12.07 15.33
N ALA A 13 -9.56 11.60 14.50
CA ALA A 13 -9.22 10.68 13.42
C ALA A 13 -8.58 11.48 12.28
N MET A 14 -7.55 10.92 11.67
CA MET A 14 -6.96 11.47 10.45
C MET A 14 -8.01 11.55 9.36
N ARG A 15 -8.05 12.68 8.61
CA ARG A 15 -9.03 12.88 7.55
C ARG A 15 -8.51 13.78 6.42
N ILE A 16 -9.06 13.56 5.24
CA ILE A 16 -8.94 14.45 4.09
C ILE A 16 -10.16 15.35 4.08
N ASP A 17 -9.99 16.65 4.30
CA ASP A 17 -11.09 17.61 4.30
C ASP A 17 -11.44 18.05 2.88
N ALA A 18 -10.42 18.21 2.01
CA ALA A 18 -10.59 18.60 0.62
C ALA A 18 -9.51 17.99 -0.29
N LEU A 19 -9.87 17.81 -1.56
CA LEU A 19 -8.97 17.35 -2.62
C LEU A 19 -9.18 18.17 -3.88
N THR A 20 -8.09 18.61 -4.49
CA THR A 20 -8.09 19.28 -5.81
C THR A 20 -7.26 18.48 -6.79
N LEU A 21 -7.82 18.18 -7.95
CA LEU A 21 -7.19 17.49 -9.06
C LEU A 21 -7.21 18.39 -10.30
N GLU A 22 -6.08 18.52 -11.01
CA GLU A 22 -6.01 19.17 -12.31
C GLU A 22 -5.15 18.33 -13.24
N GLY A 23 -5.65 17.99 -14.43
CA GLY A 23 -4.95 17.18 -15.41
C GLY A 23 -4.55 15.77 -14.95
N PHE A 24 -5.21 15.23 -13.92
CA PHE A 24 -4.90 13.93 -13.32
C PHE A 24 -5.82 12.84 -13.89
N ARG A 25 -5.24 11.84 -14.54
CA ARG A 25 -6.02 10.76 -15.18
C ARG A 25 -7.09 11.33 -16.13
N ASN A 26 -8.38 11.12 -15.80
CA ASN A 26 -9.52 11.63 -16.52
C ASN A 26 -10.16 12.89 -15.88
N TYR A 27 -9.55 13.40 -14.79
CA TYR A 27 -9.98 14.64 -14.16
C TYR A 27 -9.31 15.84 -14.81
N GLU A 28 -10.07 16.68 -15.49
CA GLU A 28 -9.57 17.93 -16.08
C GLU A 28 -9.29 18.95 -14.98
N LYS A 29 -10.29 19.31 -14.19
CA LYS A 29 -10.19 20.17 -13.01
C LYS A 29 -11.35 19.87 -12.07
N GLN A 30 -11.06 19.41 -10.86
CA GLN A 30 -12.06 19.09 -9.85
C GLN A 30 -11.58 19.50 -8.46
N SER A 31 -12.47 20.10 -7.67
CA SER A 31 -12.23 20.39 -6.25
C SER A 31 -13.40 19.87 -5.44
N LEU A 32 -13.09 19.07 -4.41
CA LEU A 32 -14.06 18.36 -3.59
C LEU A 32 -13.80 18.63 -2.12
N SER A 33 -14.86 18.75 -1.33
CA SER A 33 -14.81 18.75 0.14
C SER A 33 -15.55 17.52 0.64
N PHE A 34 -15.00 16.86 1.68
CA PHE A 34 -15.46 15.58 2.15
C PHE A 34 -16.12 15.64 3.53
N ASP A 35 -16.93 14.62 3.83
CA ASP A 35 -17.46 14.38 5.16
C ASP A 35 -16.35 13.76 6.05
N PRO A 36 -16.26 14.13 7.33
CA PRO A 36 -15.22 13.62 8.22
C PRO A 36 -15.33 12.11 8.51
N ASN A 37 -16.48 11.49 8.28
CA ASN A 37 -16.72 10.09 8.60
C ASN A 37 -16.84 9.20 7.35
N CYS A 38 -17.87 9.43 6.52
CA CYS A 38 -18.16 8.55 5.39
C CYS A 38 -18.40 9.33 4.12
N ASN A 39 -17.78 8.90 3.02
CA ASN A 39 -17.93 9.47 1.69
C ASN A 39 -18.22 8.35 0.70
N VAL A 40 -19.38 8.37 0.11
CA VAL A 40 -19.80 7.41 -0.90
C VAL A 40 -19.63 8.02 -2.28
N ILE A 41 -18.94 7.33 -3.15
CA ILE A 41 -18.63 7.76 -4.51
C ILE A 41 -19.24 6.73 -5.46
N TYR A 42 -20.29 7.14 -6.18
CA TYR A 42 -20.96 6.23 -7.09
C TYR A 42 -20.92 6.72 -8.54
N GLY A 43 -21.14 5.82 -9.47
CA GLY A 43 -21.15 6.06 -10.91
C GLY A 43 -20.83 4.79 -11.67
N GLU A 44 -21.07 4.78 -12.97
CA GLU A 44 -20.78 3.66 -13.85
C GLU A 44 -19.28 3.30 -13.83
N ASN A 45 -18.93 2.14 -14.37
CA ASN A 45 -17.53 1.73 -14.51
C ASN A 45 -16.77 2.68 -15.45
N ALA A 46 -15.47 2.84 -15.19
CA ALA A 46 -14.56 3.72 -15.93
C ALA A 46 -14.86 5.22 -15.86
N GLN A 47 -15.76 5.69 -14.98
CA GLN A 47 -16.04 7.12 -14.83
C GLN A 47 -14.99 7.90 -14.04
N GLY A 48 -14.08 7.24 -13.30
CA GLY A 48 -13.00 7.89 -12.57
C GLY A 48 -13.02 7.65 -11.04
N LYS A 49 -13.96 6.86 -10.51
CA LYS A 49 -14.06 6.56 -9.07
C LYS A 49 -12.73 6.08 -8.47
N THR A 50 -12.14 5.05 -9.05
CA THR A 50 -10.83 4.51 -8.66
C THR A 50 -9.71 5.55 -8.79
N ASN A 51 -9.76 6.42 -9.82
CA ASN A 51 -8.74 7.46 -10.02
C ASN A 51 -8.77 8.50 -8.88
N LEU A 52 -9.95 8.79 -8.33
CA LEU A 52 -10.08 9.68 -7.17
C LEU A 52 -9.42 9.07 -5.93
N LEU A 53 -9.68 7.78 -5.65
CA LEU A 53 -9.03 7.07 -4.54
C LEU A 53 -7.52 6.93 -4.78
N GLU A 54 -7.08 6.67 -6.03
CA GLU A 54 -5.66 6.62 -6.39
C GLU A 54 -4.94 7.93 -6.06
N ALA A 55 -5.58 9.09 -6.30
CA ALA A 55 -5.01 10.38 -5.94
C ALA A 55 -4.79 10.54 -4.43
N MET A 56 -5.72 10.03 -3.60
CA MET A 56 -5.59 10.04 -2.14
C MET A 56 -4.45 9.15 -1.66
N VAL A 57 -4.31 7.92 -2.22
CA VAL A 57 -3.15 7.05 -1.95
C VAL A 57 -1.86 7.73 -2.37
N TYR A 58 -1.86 8.40 -3.51
CA TYR A 58 -0.66 9.07 -4.01
C TYR A 58 -0.24 10.24 -3.11
N LEU A 59 -1.20 10.97 -2.53
CA LEU A 59 -0.92 12.01 -1.53
C LEU A 59 -0.34 11.46 -0.24
N SER A 60 -0.61 10.20 0.14
CA SER A 60 -0.11 9.62 1.40
C SER A 60 1.34 9.15 1.32
N CYS A 61 1.78 8.63 0.18
CA CYS A 61 3.09 7.99 0.07
C CYS A 61 3.86 8.31 -1.21
N GLY A 62 3.31 9.13 -2.11
CA GLY A 62 3.92 9.45 -3.41
C GLY A 62 4.11 8.21 -4.30
N ARG A 63 3.29 7.18 -4.12
CA ARG A 63 3.25 5.96 -4.92
C ARG A 63 1.82 5.64 -5.31
N SER A 64 1.62 5.27 -6.58
CA SER A 64 0.31 4.80 -7.03
C SER A 64 0.16 3.29 -6.74
N PRO A 65 -1.04 2.83 -6.33
CA PRO A 65 -1.34 1.41 -6.23
C PRO A 65 -1.41 0.72 -7.61
N ARG A 66 -1.50 1.47 -8.70
CA ARG A 66 -1.73 0.94 -10.07
C ARG A 66 -0.65 1.35 -11.07
N ALA A 67 -0.24 2.62 -11.09
CA ALA A 67 0.75 3.13 -12.02
C ALA A 67 2.18 2.73 -11.62
N ARG A 68 3.00 2.45 -12.63
CA ARG A 68 4.43 2.17 -12.47
C ARG A 68 5.29 3.43 -12.50
N ALA A 69 4.83 4.45 -13.21
CA ALA A 69 5.54 5.71 -13.37
C ALA A 69 4.60 6.91 -13.25
N ASP A 70 5.10 8.02 -12.71
CA ASP A 70 4.35 9.25 -12.51
C ASP A 70 3.67 9.78 -13.78
N ARG A 71 4.31 9.59 -14.95
CA ARG A 71 3.76 9.99 -16.25
C ARG A 71 2.43 9.33 -16.62
N GLU A 72 2.16 8.13 -16.07
CA GLU A 72 0.93 7.40 -16.34
C GLU A 72 -0.29 8.01 -15.64
N MET A 73 -0.07 8.86 -14.64
CA MET A 73 -1.13 9.56 -13.90
C MET A 73 -1.49 10.92 -14.51
N ILE A 74 -0.65 11.43 -15.44
CA ILE A 74 -0.95 12.67 -16.18
C ILE A 74 -1.96 12.34 -17.28
N GLY A 75 -3.01 13.14 -17.42
CA GLY A 75 -4.01 13.00 -18.47
C GLY A 75 -3.37 12.91 -19.88
N PHE A 76 -4.02 12.17 -20.79
CA PHE A 76 -3.43 11.85 -22.12
C PHE A 76 -3.01 13.10 -22.89
N ASP A 77 -3.84 14.14 -22.90
CA ASP A 77 -3.62 15.38 -23.64
C ASP A 77 -3.05 16.52 -22.78
N ARG A 78 -2.36 16.17 -21.67
CA ARG A 78 -1.79 17.12 -20.74
C ARG A 78 -0.30 16.88 -20.52
N ASP A 79 0.44 17.95 -20.28
CA ASP A 79 1.88 17.91 -19.95
C ASP A 79 2.13 17.83 -18.44
N SER A 80 1.13 18.13 -17.64
CA SER A 80 1.25 18.16 -16.19
C SER A 80 -0.04 17.78 -15.49
N ALA A 81 0.08 17.36 -14.23
CA ALA A 81 -1.03 17.14 -13.31
C ALA A 81 -0.72 17.75 -11.94
N LEU A 82 -1.77 18.20 -11.26
CA LEU A 82 -1.75 18.67 -9.88
C LEU A 82 -2.66 17.78 -9.03
N ILE A 83 -2.16 17.34 -7.90
CA ILE A 83 -2.91 16.69 -6.84
C ILE A 83 -2.66 17.50 -5.58
N ALA A 84 -3.68 18.11 -5.00
CA ALA A 84 -3.57 18.90 -3.78
C ALA A 84 -4.63 18.47 -2.77
N GLY A 85 -4.25 18.34 -1.50
CA GLY A 85 -5.13 17.92 -0.42
C GLY A 85 -5.03 18.83 0.79
N GLN A 86 -6.16 19.07 1.46
CA GLN A 86 -6.22 19.59 2.81
C GLN A 86 -6.49 18.43 3.75
N ILE A 87 -5.60 18.21 4.72
CA ILE A 87 -5.58 17.04 5.58
C ILE A 87 -5.59 17.52 7.04
N ASP A 88 -6.46 16.95 7.86
CA ASP A 88 -6.40 17.10 9.31
C ASP A 88 -5.78 15.82 9.89
N SER A 89 -4.71 15.98 10.65
CA SER A 89 -4.00 14.91 11.35
C SER A 89 -3.44 15.41 12.65
N ARG A 90 -3.65 14.67 13.73
CA ARG A 90 -3.21 15.01 15.08
C ARG A 90 -3.67 16.41 15.53
N GLY A 91 -4.90 16.81 15.13
CA GLY A 91 -5.48 18.11 15.44
C GLY A 91 -4.80 19.30 14.73
N ARG A 92 -4.08 19.03 13.62
CA ARG A 92 -3.43 20.06 12.79
C ARG A 92 -3.87 19.91 11.33
N THR A 93 -4.09 21.04 10.68
CA THR A 93 -4.41 21.08 9.27
C THR A 93 -3.15 21.23 8.44
N PHE A 94 -2.97 20.37 7.45
CA PHE A 94 -1.87 20.39 6.49
C PHE A 94 -2.40 20.60 5.08
N LYS A 95 -1.67 21.35 4.27
CA LYS A 95 -1.87 21.47 2.82
C LYS A 95 -0.74 20.75 2.11
N THR A 96 -1.08 19.70 1.36
CA THR A 96 -0.11 18.91 0.58
C THR A 96 -0.37 19.12 -0.90
N GLU A 97 0.69 19.31 -1.70
CA GLU A 97 0.58 19.40 -3.15
C GLU A 97 1.63 18.50 -3.81
N ILE A 98 1.24 17.83 -4.88
CA ILE A 98 2.13 17.09 -5.77
C ILE A 98 1.87 17.57 -7.19
N ARG A 99 2.92 18.07 -7.84
CA ARG A 99 2.89 18.47 -9.26
C ARG A 99 3.72 17.51 -10.08
N LEU A 100 3.08 16.88 -11.05
CA LEU A 100 3.68 15.99 -12.02
C LEU A 100 3.86 16.73 -13.33
N CYS A 101 5.02 16.52 -13.99
CA CYS A 101 5.28 17.07 -15.32
C CYS A 101 5.98 16.00 -16.16
N ARG A 102 5.61 15.88 -17.44
CA ARG A 102 6.27 14.94 -18.36
C ARG A 102 7.75 15.28 -18.48
N GLY A 103 8.62 14.28 -18.40
CA GLY A 103 10.08 14.45 -18.53
C GLY A 103 10.77 15.18 -17.37
N LYS A 104 10.07 15.54 -16.30
CA LYS A 104 10.65 16.23 -15.14
C LYS A 104 10.38 15.45 -13.86
N ARG A 105 11.27 15.64 -12.87
CA ARG A 105 11.04 15.14 -11.52
C ARG A 105 9.84 15.86 -10.90
N ARG A 106 8.95 15.11 -10.25
CA ARG A 106 7.80 15.69 -9.53
C ARG A 106 8.24 16.66 -8.45
N LYS A 107 7.40 17.65 -8.19
CA LYS A 107 7.55 18.59 -7.08
C LYS A 107 6.48 18.29 -6.03
N MET A 108 6.89 18.28 -4.78
CA MET A 108 6.01 18.03 -3.63
C MET A 108 6.18 19.14 -2.62
N THR A 109 5.08 19.60 -2.02
CA THR A 109 5.11 20.56 -0.91
C THR A 109 4.17 20.14 0.21
N VAL A 110 4.55 20.47 1.44
CA VAL A 110 3.71 20.38 2.64
C VAL A 110 3.71 21.75 3.28
N ASN A 111 2.54 22.36 3.44
CA ASN A 111 2.37 23.75 3.91
C ASN A 111 3.25 24.76 3.15
N GLY A 112 3.38 24.58 1.82
CA GLY A 112 4.21 25.44 0.97
C GLY A 112 5.71 25.14 1.02
N VAL A 113 6.18 24.30 1.94
CA VAL A 113 7.59 23.90 2.05
C VAL A 113 7.88 22.73 1.12
N THR A 114 8.92 22.83 0.28
CA THR A 114 9.30 21.76 -0.64
C THR A 114 9.76 20.51 0.11
N ALA A 115 9.10 19.41 -0.14
CA ALA A 115 9.47 18.10 0.37
C ALA A 115 10.56 17.45 -0.50
N LYS A 116 11.66 17.02 0.13
CA LYS A 116 12.78 16.37 -0.58
C LYS A 116 12.52 14.90 -0.91
N ASN A 117 11.71 14.23 -0.10
CA ASN A 117 11.35 12.81 -0.23
C ASN A 117 9.88 12.58 0.16
N ASN A 118 9.41 11.37 -0.05
CA ASN A 118 8.01 11.00 0.21
C ASN A 118 7.67 10.91 1.71
N ALA A 119 8.66 10.82 2.59
CA ALA A 119 8.43 10.72 4.03
C ALA A 119 7.60 11.90 4.55
N ALA A 120 7.83 13.12 4.01
CA ALA A 120 7.06 14.29 4.37
C ALA A 120 5.55 14.16 4.08
N LEU A 121 5.16 13.37 3.09
CA LEU A 121 3.75 13.07 2.79
C LEU A 121 3.19 12.07 3.82
N SER A 122 3.96 11.02 4.10
CA SER A 122 3.57 9.98 5.05
C SER A 122 3.53 10.47 6.50
N ASP A 123 4.27 11.52 6.83
CA ASP A 123 4.16 12.17 8.15
C ASP A 123 2.80 12.86 8.36
N VAL A 124 2.07 13.15 7.28
CA VAL A 124 0.81 13.90 7.29
C VAL A 124 -0.39 13.00 7.05
N LEU A 125 -0.32 12.09 6.07
CA LEU A 125 -1.46 11.28 5.63
C LEU A 125 -1.09 9.81 5.56
N HIS A 126 -1.90 8.97 6.18
CA HIS A 126 -1.89 7.52 5.99
C HIS A 126 -3.20 7.05 5.38
N THR A 127 -3.10 6.15 4.42
CA THR A 127 -4.25 5.54 3.76
C THR A 127 -4.13 4.02 3.76
N VAL A 128 -5.24 3.32 3.91
CA VAL A 128 -5.34 1.89 3.62
C VAL A 128 -6.30 1.73 2.44
N PHE A 129 -5.75 1.29 1.32
CA PHE A 129 -6.48 1.10 0.08
C PHE A 129 -6.84 -0.38 -0.09
N PHE A 130 -8.11 -0.65 -0.33
CA PHE A 130 -8.65 -1.99 -0.56
C PHE A 130 -9.46 -2.01 -1.85
N CYS A 131 -9.03 -2.80 -2.81
CA CYS A 131 -9.63 -2.94 -4.13
C CYS A 131 -9.96 -4.41 -4.45
N PRO A 132 -10.74 -4.71 -5.50
CA PRO A 132 -11.10 -6.08 -5.86
C PRO A 132 -9.89 -7.00 -6.10
N GLU A 133 -8.81 -6.45 -6.65
CA GLU A 133 -7.56 -7.19 -6.88
C GLU A 133 -6.95 -7.70 -5.56
N ASP A 134 -7.11 -6.98 -4.47
CA ASP A 134 -6.61 -7.41 -3.15
C ASP A 134 -7.31 -8.69 -2.65
N LEU A 135 -8.53 -8.99 -3.13
CA LEU A 135 -9.21 -10.24 -2.80
C LEU A 135 -8.47 -11.47 -3.37
N PHE A 136 -7.63 -11.26 -4.38
CA PHE A 136 -6.79 -12.29 -4.97
C PHE A 136 -5.37 -12.33 -4.38
N LEU A 137 -5.04 -11.44 -3.42
CA LEU A 137 -3.72 -11.32 -2.79
C LEU A 137 -3.15 -12.67 -2.34
N ILE A 138 -4.01 -13.57 -1.88
CA ILE A 138 -3.65 -14.91 -1.44
C ILE A 138 -3.33 -15.85 -2.61
N ARG A 139 -4.09 -15.77 -3.71
CA ARG A 139 -3.93 -16.64 -4.89
C ARG A 139 -2.88 -16.13 -5.85
N ASP A 140 -2.71 -14.82 -5.90
CA ASP A 140 -1.74 -14.18 -6.77
C ASP A 140 -0.30 -14.57 -6.39
N GLY A 141 0.63 -14.27 -7.32
CA GLY A 141 2.06 -14.50 -7.08
C GLY A 141 2.62 -13.62 -5.95
N ALA A 142 3.82 -13.97 -5.49
CA ALA A 142 4.56 -13.23 -4.46
C ALA A 142 4.71 -11.70 -4.75
N ALA A 143 4.66 -11.30 -6.01
CA ALA A 143 4.74 -9.89 -6.40
C ALA A 143 3.59 -9.04 -5.84
N ALA A 144 2.36 -9.58 -5.80
CA ALA A 144 1.21 -8.89 -5.21
C ALA A 144 1.39 -8.69 -3.70
N ARG A 145 1.84 -9.73 -2.98
CA ARG A 145 2.07 -9.67 -1.53
C ARG A 145 3.24 -8.75 -1.17
N ARG A 146 4.33 -8.73 -1.96
CA ARG A 146 5.40 -7.73 -1.77
C ARG A 146 4.87 -6.31 -1.97
N ARG A 147 4.09 -6.07 -3.02
CA ARG A 147 3.50 -4.75 -3.27
C ARG A 147 2.60 -4.29 -2.13
N PHE A 148 1.79 -5.19 -1.58
CA PHE A 148 0.98 -4.93 -0.38
C PHE A 148 1.85 -4.47 0.80
N MET A 149 2.91 -5.24 1.15
CA MET A 149 3.86 -4.85 2.20
C MET A 149 4.54 -3.51 1.91
N ASP A 150 4.99 -3.32 0.67
CA ASP A 150 5.75 -2.13 0.27
C ASP A 150 4.90 -0.86 0.35
N LEU A 151 3.62 -0.91 -0.04
CA LEU A 151 2.70 0.24 0.06
C LEU A 151 2.47 0.65 1.51
N SER A 152 2.26 -0.31 2.40
CA SER A 152 2.06 -0.06 3.83
C SER A 152 3.35 0.43 4.50
N LEU A 153 4.46 -0.29 4.31
CA LEU A 153 5.74 0.03 4.92
C LEU A 153 6.34 1.37 4.45
N CYS A 154 6.11 1.76 3.20
CA CYS A 154 6.53 3.08 2.71
C CYS A 154 5.84 4.24 3.43
N GLN A 155 4.62 4.04 3.91
CA GLN A 155 3.91 5.03 4.72
C GLN A 155 4.40 5.01 6.17
N LEU A 156 4.64 3.81 6.73
CA LEU A 156 4.95 3.63 8.15
C LEU A 156 6.42 3.88 8.51
N ARG A 157 7.35 3.72 7.57
CA ARG A 157 8.79 3.68 7.83
C ARG A 157 9.58 4.43 6.74
N PRO A 158 9.98 5.69 6.96
CA PRO A 158 10.76 6.47 6.00
C PRO A 158 12.03 5.75 5.53
N ARG A 159 12.77 5.12 6.47
CA ARG A 159 13.98 4.35 6.17
C ARG A 159 13.70 3.17 5.22
N TYR A 160 12.55 2.52 5.36
CA TYR A 160 12.13 1.48 4.42
C TYR A 160 11.88 2.04 3.02
N ALA A 161 11.16 3.16 2.92
CA ALA A 161 10.87 3.81 1.62
C ALA A 161 12.15 4.23 0.88
N GLU A 162 13.16 4.74 1.60
CA GLU A 162 14.47 5.09 1.05
C GLU A 162 15.23 3.83 0.58
N ALA A 163 15.29 2.79 1.41
CA ALA A 163 15.93 1.52 1.06
C ALA A 163 15.26 0.84 -0.15
N LEU A 164 13.92 0.88 -0.23
CA LEU A 164 13.17 0.31 -1.36
C LEU A 164 13.45 1.08 -2.65
N ALA A 165 13.54 2.41 -2.60
CA ALA A 165 13.87 3.23 -3.76
C ALA A 165 15.31 2.96 -4.25
N GLU A 166 16.26 2.86 -3.33
CA GLU A 166 17.64 2.52 -3.66
C GLU A 166 17.76 1.10 -4.23
N TYR A 167 17.17 0.11 -3.55
CA TYR A 167 17.15 -1.28 -4.00
C TYR A 167 16.54 -1.42 -5.40
N SER A 168 15.39 -0.79 -5.64
CA SER A 168 14.72 -0.86 -6.95
C SER A 168 15.60 -0.30 -8.06
N ARG A 169 16.25 0.85 -7.84
CA ARG A 169 17.17 1.46 -8.80
C ARG A 169 18.36 0.57 -9.10
N LEU A 170 19.02 0.03 -8.06
CA LEU A 170 20.16 -0.87 -8.20
C LEU A 170 19.77 -2.17 -8.90
N TYR A 171 18.60 -2.71 -8.57
CA TYR A 171 18.04 -3.92 -9.20
C TYR A 171 17.78 -3.72 -10.70
N GLU A 172 17.20 -2.58 -11.11
CA GLU A 172 17.01 -2.24 -12.53
C GLU A 172 18.35 -2.13 -13.26
N HIS A 173 19.36 -1.49 -12.67
CA HIS A 173 20.70 -1.39 -13.27
C HIS A 173 21.35 -2.77 -13.40
N LYS A 174 21.35 -3.57 -12.32
CA LYS A 174 21.90 -4.94 -12.36
C LYS A 174 21.18 -5.80 -13.40
N THR A 175 19.85 -5.74 -13.48
CA THR A 175 19.06 -6.47 -14.46
C THR A 175 19.44 -6.08 -15.90
N ARG A 176 19.70 -4.78 -16.16
CA ARG A 176 20.17 -4.33 -17.47
C ARG A 176 21.57 -4.85 -17.78
N ILE A 177 22.52 -4.77 -16.84
CA ILE A 177 23.87 -5.29 -17.01
C ILE A 177 23.84 -6.79 -17.34
N LEU A 178 23.05 -7.57 -16.59
CA LEU A 178 22.93 -9.02 -16.82
C LEU A 178 22.28 -9.35 -18.15
N ARG A 179 21.27 -8.57 -18.58
CA ARG A 179 20.60 -8.77 -19.87
C ARG A 179 21.54 -8.47 -21.04
N ASP A 180 22.28 -7.35 -20.95
CA ASP A 180 23.10 -6.80 -22.03
C ASP A 180 24.57 -7.36 -21.95
N ARG A 181 24.83 -8.45 -21.19
CA ARG A 181 26.15 -9.00 -20.85
C ARG A 181 26.96 -9.50 -22.04
N GLU A 182 26.28 -9.97 -23.08
CA GLU A 182 26.94 -10.47 -24.30
C GLU A 182 27.44 -9.31 -25.15
N ASP A 183 26.64 -8.22 -25.24
CA ASP A 183 27.00 -7.04 -26.01
C ASP A 183 28.03 -6.15 -25.29
N TYR A 184 27.99 -6.12 -23.95
CA TYR A 184 28.84 -5.26 -23.11
C TYR A 184 29.47 -6.03 -21.95
N PRO A 185 30.34 -7.04 -22.19
CA PRO A 185 30.90 -7.91 -21.15
C PRO A 185 31.72 -7.14 -20.10
N GLN A 186 32.29 -5.99 -20.45
CA GLN A 186 33.04 -5.14 -19.52
C GLN A 186 32.18 -4.62 -18.36
N LEU A 187 30.86 -4.50 -18.52
CA LEU A 187 29.96 -4.06 -17.46
C LEU A 187 29.84 -5.09 -16.32
N LEU A 188 30.14 -6.37 -16.57
CA LEU A 188 30.14 -7.41 -15.54
C LEU A 188 31.13 -7.12 -14.40
N GLN A 189 32.21 -6.37 -14.68
CA GLN A 189 33.19 -5.96 -13.67
C GLN A 189 32.60 -5.04 -12.60
N THR A 190 31.46 -4.38 -12.89
CA THR A 190 30.76 -3.50 -11.94
C THR A 190 29.79 -4.24 -11.03
N LEU A 191 29.44 -5.50 -11.35
CA LEU A 191 28.46 -6.27 -10.58
C LEU A 191 28.79 -6.43 -9.09
N PRO A 192 30.05 -6.63 -8.65
CA PRO A 192 30.39 -6.74 -7.24
C PRO A 192 29.93 -5.53 -6.41
N ASP A 193 30.13 -4.31 -6.92
CA ASP A 193 29.70 -3.08 -6.24
C ASP A 193 28.18 -2.96 -6.17
N PHE A 194 27.48 -3.29 -7.27
CA PHE A 194 26.01 -3.36 -7.27
C PHE A 194 25.49 -4.39 -6.29
N ASN A 195 26.11 -5.58 -6.23
CA ASN A 195 25.72 -6.66 -5.34
C ASN A 195 25.90 -6.26 -3.86
N ALA A 196 27.04 -5.66 -3.51
CA ALA A 196 27.28 -5.19 -2.14
C ALA A 196 26.21 -4.18 -1.69
N ARG A 197 25.89 -3.20 -2.54
CA ARG A 197 24.87 -2.20 -2.24
C ARG A 197 23.46 -2.79 -2.22
N LEU A 198 23.14 -3.74 -3.09
CA LEU A 198 21.88 -4.47 -3.08
C LEU A 198 21.70 -5.27 -1.80
N CYS A 199 22.78 -5.91 -1.26
CA CYS A 199 22.72 -6.61 0.02
C CYS A 199 22.47 -5.63 1.18
N GLN A 200 23.11 -4.47 1.19
CA GLN A 200 22.89 -3.44 2.21
C GLN A 200 21.43 -2.95 2.24
N ALA A 201 20.91 -2.52 1.10
CA ALA A 201 19.52 -2.07 1.00
C ALA A 201 18.54 -3.23 1.23
N GLY A 202 18.87 -4.42 0.72
CA GLY A 202 18.07 -5.64 0.85
C GLY A 202 17.87 -6.09 2.29
N ALA A 203 18.91 -6.01 3.13
CA ALA A 203 18.83 -6.35 4.55
C ALA A 203 17.82 -5.45 5.29
N VAL A 204 17.75 -4.17 4.94
CA VAL A 204 16.75 -3.26 5.49
C VAL A 204 15.34 -3.71 5.10
N LEU A 205 15.13 -4.08 3.83
CA LEU A 205 13.82 -4.53 3.35
C LEU A 205 13.36 -5.80 4.07
N ILE A 206 14.24 -6.82 4.17
CA ILE A 206 13.96 -8.10 4.84
C ILE A 206 13.55 -7.85 6.28
N HIS A 207 14.36 -7.09 7.03
CA HIS A 207 14.09 -6.83 8.44
C HIS A 207 12.72 -6.15 8.68
N TYR A 208 12.38 -5.10 7.91
CA TYR A 208 11.10 -4.43 8.06
C TYR A 208 9.91 -5.28 7.60
N ARG A 209 10.06 -6.06 6.52
CA ARG A 209 9.00 -6.96 6.03
C ARG A 209 8.71 -8.08 7.02
N ALA A 210 9.76 -8.66 7.63
CA ALA A 210 9.60 -9.68 8.67
C ALA A 210 8.83 -9.14 9.87
N ARG A 211 9.20 -7.95 10.37
CA ARG A 211 8.47 -7.30 11.48
C ARG A 211 7.04 -6.93 11.12
N PHE A 212 6.79 -6.50 9.90
CA PHE A 212 5.44 -6.21 9.44
C PHE A 212 4.60 -7.48 9.34
N CYS A 213 5.16 -8.57 8.81
CA CYS A 213 4.50 -9.87 8.74
C CYS A 213 4.15 -10.41 10.15
N GLU A 214 5.04 -10.22 11.13
CA GLU A 214 4.79 -10.56 12.54
C GLU A 214 3.58 -9.81 13.10
N ALA A 215 3.57 -8.48 12.91
CA ALA A 215 2.44 -7.64 13.35
C ALA A 215 1.13 -8.00 12.60
N LEU A 216 1.21 -8.28 11.29
CA LEU A 216 0.07 -8.74 10.50
C LEU A 216 -0.50 -10.04 11.05
N ARG A 217 0.35 -11.01 11.43
CA ARG A 217 -0.07 -12.32 11.90
C ARG A 217 -1.06 -12.24 13.05
N GLU A 218 -0.76 -11.42 14.07
CA GLU A 218 -1.63 -11.27 15.24
C GLU A 218 -2.99 -10.65 14.88
N HIS A 219 -2.98 -9.51 14.22
CA HIS A 219 -4.20 -8.80 13.87
C HIS A 219 -5.04 -9.53 12.81
N ALA A 220 -4.39 -10.15 11.82
CA ALA A 220 -5.08 -10.91 10.77
C ALA A 220 -5.72 -12.20 11.32
N ALA A 221 -5.03 -12.92 12.22
CA ALA A 221 -5.58 -14.10 12.88
C ALA A 221 -6.84 -13.76 13.69
N GLN A 222 -6.84 -12.63 14.41
CA GLN A 222 -8.02 -12.15 15.14
C GLN A 222 -9.16 -11.80 14.18
N ALA A 223 -8.90 -10.97 13.17
CA ALA A 223 -9.92 -10.56 12.21
C ALA A 223 -10.50 -11.77 11.44
N HIS A 224 -9.67 -12.74 11.08
CA HIS A 224 -10.09 -13.96 10.39
C HIS A 224 -10.99 -14.84 11.27
N ARG A 225 -10.61 -15.03 12.54
CA ARG A 225 -11.40 -15.78 13.53
C ARG A 225 -12.78 -15.16 13.71
N GLU A 226 -12.86 -13.85 13.86
CA GLU A 226 -14.14 -13.14 14.00
C GLU A 226 -15.00 -13.26 12.74
N CYS A 227 -14.43 -13.04 11.55
CA CYS A 227 -15.12 -13.11 10.27
C CYS A 227 -15.60 -14.53 9.93
N SER A 228 -14.84 -15.57 10.32
CA SER A 228 -15.20 -16.98 10.11
C SER A 228 -16.13 -17.55 11.20
N GLY A 229 -16.46 -16.76 12.24
CA GLY A 229 -17.22 -17.22 13.40
C GLY A 229 -16.47 -18.27 14.24
N GLY A 230 -15.16 -18.12 14.36
CA GLY A 230 -14.28 -18.97 15.18
C GLY A 230 -13.92 -20.33 14.55
N ARG A 231 -14.29 -20.57 13.29
CA ARG A 231 -14.14 -21.89 12.64
C ARG A 231 -12.81 -22.09 11.95
N GLU A 232 -12.08 -21.00 11.69
CA GLU A 232 -10.85 -21.04 10.88
C GLU A 232 -9.73 -20.31 11.60
N GLU A 233 -8.53 -20.85 11.51
CA GLU A 233 -7.30 -20.27 12.02
C GLU A 233 -6.41 -19.84 10.86
N LEU A 234 -6.07 -18.54 10.80
CA LEU A 234 -5.18 -17.96 9.81
C LEU A 234 -3.78 -17.81 10.41
N THR A 235 -2.77 -18.27 9.68
CA THR A 235 -1.36 -18.04 10.02
C THR A 235 -0.59 -17.44 8.86
N LEU A 236 0.43 -16.65 9.19
CA LEU A 236 1.32 -15.98 8.21
C LEU A 236 2.77 -16.33 8.55
N CYS A 237 3.57 -16.62 7.52
CA CYS A 237 4.99 -16.83 7.63
C CYS A 237 5.73 -16.02 6.56
N TYR A 238 6.67 -15.17 6.98
CA TYR A 238 7.53 -14.45 6.04
C TYR A 238 8.59 -15.36 5.48
N GLN A 239 8.77 -15.35 4.16
CA GLN A 239 9.75 -16.14 3.45
C GLN A 239 10.72 -15.23 2.70
N THR A 240 12.02 -15.50 2.84
CA THR A 240 13.11 -14.80 2.14
C THR A 240 14.16 -15.80 1.63
N VAL A 241 15.32 -15.33 1.18
CA VAL A 241 16.38 -16.19 0.69
C VAL A 241 16.89 -17.14 1.79
N LYS A 242 17.22 -18.37 1.43
CA LYS A 242 17.48 -19.48 2.36
C LYS A 242 18.64 -19.25 3.35
N THR A 243 19.63 -18.44 2.98
CA THR A 243 20.77 -18.13 3.86
C THR A 243 20.40 -17.20 5.01
N VAL A 244 19.31 -16.41 4.87
CA VAL A 244 18.78 -15.58 5.95
C VAL A 244 17.88 -16.45 6.83
N THR A 245 18.46 -17.10 7.82
CA THR A 245 17.74 -17.98 8.76
C THR A 245 17.00 -17.20 9.84
N ASP A 246 17.48 -16.03 10.24
CA ASP A 246 16.83 -15.11 11.15
C ASP A 246 16.69 -13.71 10.52
N PRO A 247 15.49 -13.34 10.02
CA PRO A 247 15.25 -12.02 9.44
C PRO A 247 15.14 -10.89 10.49
N PHE A 248 15.18 -11.23 11.79
CA PHE A 248 15.21 -10.28 12.91
C PHE A 248 16.63 -10.01 13.44
N ALA A 249 17.63 -10.72 12.95
CA ALA A 249 19.03 -10.57 13.32
C ALA A 249 19.55 -9.13 13.08
N ALA A 250 20.74 -8.84 13.58
CA ALA A 250 21.38 -7.54 13.35
C ALA A 250 21.60 -7.30 11.85
N HIS A 251 21.53 -6.02 11.44
CA HIS A 251 21.64 -5.63 10.02
C HIS A 251 22.87 -6.25 9.33
N GLY A 252 24.05 -6.24 10.00
CA GLY A 252 25.28 -6.81 9.46
C GLY A 252 25.20 -8.32 9.22
N GLU A 253 24.48 -9.06 10.07
CA GLU A 253 24.29 -10.51 9.92
C GLU A 253 23.41 -10.82 8.71
N ILE A 254 22.30 -10.05 8.52
CA ILE A 254 21.44 -10.20 7.35
C ILE A 254 22.21 -9.83 6.06
N VAL A 255 23.04 -8.78 6.10
CA VAL A 255 23.90 -8.41 4.96
C VAL A 255 24.88 -9.54 4.63
N SER A 256 25.52 -10.14 5.62
CA SER A 256 26.46 -11.26 5.43
C SER A 256 25.77 -12.47 4.80
N ALA A 257 24.59 -12.84 5.31
CA ALA A 257 23.79 -13.94 4.76
C ALA A 257 23.32 -13.67 3.32
N LEU A 258 22.89 -12.42 3.01
CA LEU A 258 22.56 -12.02 1.65
C LEU A 258 23.76 -12.07 0.70
N THR A 259 24.94 -11.65 1.19
CA THR A 259 26.19 -11.69 0.42
C THR A 259 26.59 -13.11 0.09
N GLU A 260 26.47 -14.04 1.05
CA GLU A 260 26.69 -15.47 0.82
C GLU A 260 25.73 -16.01 -0.26
N HIS A 261 24.45 -15.72 -0.14
CA HIS A 261 23.44 -16.13 -1.16
C HIS A 261 23.75 -15.54 -2.53
N GLN A 262 24.13 -14.26 -2.59
CA GLN A 262 24.50 -13.59 -3.83
C GLN A 262 25.73 -14.23 -4.49
N ASN A 263 26.77 -14.55 -3.70
CA ASN A 263 28.00 -15.18 -4.20
C ASN A 263 27.72 -16.59 -4.73
N SER A 264 26.88 -17.38 -4.04
CA SER A 264 26.52 -18.73 -4.48
C SER A 264 25.71 -18.75 -5.79
N HIS A 265 25.00 -17.67 -6.11
CA HIS A 265 24.18 -17.53 -7.31
C HIS A 265 24.88 -16.74 -8.44
N TYR A 266 26.07 -16.19 -8.21
CA TYR A 266 26.73 -15.26 -9.14
C TYR A 266 26.94 -15.86 -10.54
N ALA A 267 27.47 -17.07 -10.62
CA ALA A 267 27.69 -17.75 -11.92
C ALA A 267 26.36 -18.04 -12.65
N ALA A 268 25.33 -18.46 -11.90
CA ALA A 268 23.99 -18.71 -12.45
C ALA A 268 23.30 -17.42 -12.94
N GLU A 269 23.49 -16.29 -12.25
CA GLU A 269 23.00 -15.00 -12.68
C GLU A 269 23.63 -14.55 -14.01
N ILE A 270 24.94 -14.71 -14.15
CA ILE A 270 25.65 -14.40 -15.40
C ILE A 270 25.17 -15.32 -16.54
N ALA A 271 25.06 -16.63 -16.28
CA ALA A 271 24.62 -17.58 -17.28
C ALA A 271 23.16 -17.31 -17.74
N SER A 272 22.25 -17.07 -16.80
CA SER A 272 20.81 -16.88 -17.10
C SER A 272 20.44 -15.44 -17.52
N GLY A 273 21.25 -14.44 -17.21
CA GLY A 273 20.89 -13.02 -17.39
C GLY A 273 19.83 -12.51 -16.42
N LEU A 274 19.58 -13.24 -15.31
CA LEU A 274 18.51 -12.93 -14.35
C LEU A 274 19.08 -12.64 -12.96
N CYS A 275 18.48 -11.72 -12.22
CA CYS A 275 18.78 -11.54 -10.80
C CYS A 275 18.10 -12.66 -9.99
N LEU A 276 18.90 -13.48 -9.31
CA LEU A 276 18.42 -14.67 -8.60
C LEU A 276 18.44 -14.51 -7.07
N SER A 277 19.15 -13.52 -6.54
CA SER A 277 19.35 -13.32 -5.11
C SER A 277 18.80 -11.98 -4.63
N GLY A 278 18.06 -11.99 -3.52
CA GLY A 278 17.63 -10.78 -2.81
C GLY A 278 16.13 -10.69 -2.53
N PRO A 279 15.66 -9.64 -1.82
CA PRO A 279 14.31 -9.49 -1.33
C PRO A 279 13.23 -9.31 -2.42
N HIS A 280 13.59 -9.17 -3.68
CA HIS A 280 12.63 -9.27 -4.79
C HIS A 280 12.08 -10.69 -5.00
N LYS A 281 12.61 -11.68 -4.27
CA LYS A 281 12.10 -13.05 -4.19
C LYS A 281 11.25 -13.33 -2.95
N ASP A 282 11.19 -12.39 -1.99
CA ASP A 282 10.43 -12.57 -0.75
C ASP A 282 8.96 -12.85 -1.00
N ASP A 283 8.36 -13.56 -0.05
CA ASP A 283 6.94 -13.87 -0.03
C ASP A 283 6.37 -13.88 1.40
N ILE A 284 5.05 -13.90 1.50
CA ILE A 284 4.29 -14.27 2.70
C ILE A 284 3.54 -15.55 2.39
N GLU A 285 3.88 -16.62 3.09
CA GLU A 285 3.06 -17.82 3.08
C GLU A 285 1.85 -17.61 3.99
N VAL A 286 0.67 -17.88 3.46
CA VAL A 286 -0.60 -17.77 4.17
C VAL A 286 -1.19 -19.16 4.29
N THR A 287 -1.52 -19.59 5.51
CA THR A 287 -2.20 -20.87 5.76
C THR A 287 -3.50 -20.66 6.50
N VAL A 288 -4.49 -21.51 6.21
CA VAL A 288 -5.76 -21.58 6.93
C VAL A 288 -5.91 -23.02 7.43
N ASN A 289 -6.09 -23.18 8.74
CA ASN A 289 -6.16 -24.50 9.40
C ASN A 289 -4.96 -25.40 9.04
N GLY A 290 -3.75 -24.81 8.97
CA GLY A 290 -2.50 -25.51 8.64
C GLY A 290 -2.29 -25.85 7.16
N HIS A 291 -3.23 -25.53 6.27
CA HIS A 291 -3.11 -25.79 4.83
C HIS A 291 -2.80 -24.51 4.05
N SER A 292 -1.98 -24.61 3.00
CA SER A 292 -1.67 -23.48 2.13
C SER A 292 -2.95 -22.85 1.56
N ALA A 293 -3.20 -21.59 1.91
CA ALA A 293 -4.40 -20.88 1.49
C ALA A 293 -4.47 -20.73 -0.03
N ARG A 294 -3.32 -20.61 -0.69
CA ARG A 294 -3.20 -20.50 -2.14
C ARG A 294 -3.67 -21.75 -2.88
N GLN A 295 -3.36 -22.94 -2.33
CA GLN A 295 -3.57 -24.22 -3.01
C GLN A 295 -4.89 -24.90 -2.65
N PHE A 296 -5.30 -24.81 -1.39
CA PHE A 296 -6.35 -25.66 -0.83
C PHE A 296 -7.60 -24.91 -0.34
N CYS A 297 -7.54 -23.60 -0.17
CA CYS A 297 -8.69 -22.85 0.33
C CYS A 297 -9.76 -22.61 -0.74
N SER A 298 -11.01 -22.66 -0.30
CA SER A 298 -12.16 -22.24 -1.10
C SER A 298 -12.09 -20.75 -1.45
N GLN A 299 -12.85 -20.32 -2.45
CA GLN A 299 -12.89 -18.91 -2.84
C GLN A 299 -13.36 -17.99 -1.69
N GLY A 300 -14.32 -18.46 -0.88
CA GLY A 300 -14.80 -17.74 0.29
C GLY A 300 -13.73 -17.58 1.38
N GLN A 301 -12.93 -18.64 1.65
CA GLN A 301 -11.82 -18.59 2.59
C GLN A 301 -10.71 -17.63 2.14
N VAL A 302 -10.35 -17.66 0.86
CA VAL A 302 -9.38 -16.74 0.26
C VAL A 302 -9.83 -15.29 0.41
N ARG A 303 -11.10 -14.97 0.12
CA ARG A 303 -11.67 -13.64 0.30
C ARG A 303 -11.65 -13.20 1.78
N THR A 304 -12.00 -14.12 2.70
CA THR A 304 -11.93 -13.83 4.14
C THR A 304 -10.49 -13.55 4.59
N ALA A 305 -9.52 -14.36 4.12
CA ALA A 305 -8.10 -14.16 4.45
C ALA A 305 -7.57 -12.82 3.93
N ALA A 306 -7.87 -12.46 2.68
CA ALA A 306 -7.47 -11.18 2.10
C ALA A 306 -8.09 -9.98 2.86
N LEU A 307 -9.38 -10.07 3.20
CA LEU A 307 -10.06 -9.09 4.03
C LEU A 307 -9.39 -8.94 5.40
N SER A 308 -9.05 -10.06 6.04
CA SER A 308 -8.38 -10.06 7.34
C SER A 308 -7.02 -9.37 7.30
N LEU A 309 -6.25 -9.55 6.21
CA LEU A 309 -4.98 -8.84 5.99
C LEU A 309 -5.18 -7.33 5.87
N LYS A 310 -6.20 -6.88 5.15
CA LYS A 310 -6.48 -5.45 4.97
C LYS A 310 -6.98 -4.77 6.25
N LEU A 311 -7.78 -5.47 7.05
CA LEU A 311 -8.17 -4.97 8.37
C LEU A 311 -7.01 -4.95 9.36
N ALA A 312 -6.11 -5.96 9.31
CA ALA A 312 -4.88 -5.99 10.09
C ALA A 312 -3.94 -4.83 9.72
N GLU A 313 -3.79 -4.54 8.42
CA GLU A 313 -3.02 -3.37 7.95
C GLU A 313 -3.54 -2.08 8.59
N ARG A 314 -4.85 -1.88 8.64
CA ARG A 314 -5.47 -0.71 9.28
C ARG A 314 -5.12 -0.58 10.77
N GLU A 315 -5.17 -1.68 11.51
CA GLU A 315 -4.81 -1.70 12.94
C GLU A 315 -3.30 -1.45 13.15
N ILE A 316 -2.43 -1.97 12.29
CA ILE A 316 -0.99 -1.69 12.35
C ILE A 316 -0.71 -0.20 12.14
N HIS A 317 -1.37 0.44 11.16
CA HIS A 317 -1.26 1.88 10.95
C HIS A 317 -1.73 2.65 12.18
N LYS A 318 -2.93 2.34 12.72
CA LYS A 318 -3.45 2.97 13.93
C LYS A 318 -2.48 2.87 15.12
N ASN A 319 -1.92 1.68 15.33
CA ASN A 319 -0.98 1.44 16.43
C ASN A 319 0.34 2.22 16.25
N ALA A 320 0.77 2.41 15.00
CA ALA A 320 2.01 3.12 14.70
C ALA A 320 1.89 4.65 14.82
N ILE A 321 0.72 5.22 14.46
CA ILE A 321 0.53 6.69 14.36
C ILE A 321 -0.40 7.25 15.43
N GLY A 322 -1.12 6.41 16.16
CA GLY A 322 -2.09 6.81 17.21
C GLY A 322 -3.46 7.22 16.69
N GLU A 323 -3.68 7.27 15.38
CA GLU A 323 -4.95 7.61 14.72
C GLU A 323 -5.32 6.54 13.69
N TYR A 324 -6.61 6.40 13.40
CA TYR A 324 -6.99 5.55 12.27
C TYR A 324 -6.56 6.18 10.93
N PRO A 325 -5.93 5.41 10.03
CA PRO A 325 -5.69 5.86 8.66
C PRO A 325 -7.01 6.05 7.92
N VAL A 326 -7.00 6.87 6.88
CA VAL A 326 -8.15 7.01 5.96
C VAL A 326 -8.32 5.69 5.21
N MET A 327 -9.53 5.12 5.29
CA MET A 327 -9.86 3.86 4.62
C MET A 327 -10.49 4.13 3.26
N LEU A 328 -9.93 3.51 2.22
CA LEU A 328 -10.35 3.67 0.83
C LEU A 328 -10.82 2.31 0.29
N LEU A 329 -12.12 2.13 0.12
CA LEU A 329 -12.75 0.91 -0.38
C LEU A 329 -13.19 1.11 -1.84
N ASP A 330 -12.44 0.53 -2.78
CA ASP A 330 -12.70 0.65 -4.20
C ASP A 330 -13.51 -0.54 -4.71
N ASP A 331 -14.82 -0.39 -4.80
CA ASP A 331 -15.80 -1.36 -5.34
C ASP A 331 -15.76 -2.78 -4.69
N VAL A 332 -15.01 -2.91 -3.58
CA VAL A 332 -14.75 -4.21 -2.93
C VAL A 332 -15.99 -4.75 -2.21
N LEU A 333 -16.88 -3.88 -1.72
CA LEU A 333 -18.08 -4.33 -1.01
C LEU A 333 -19.02 -5.10 -1.92
N SER A 334 -19.08 -4.80 -3.21
CA SER A 334 -19.90 -5.52 -4.20
C SER A 334 -19.47 -6.98 -4.38
N GLU A 335 -18.20 -7.28 -4.10
CA GLU A 335 -17.61 -8.61 -4.19
C GLU A 335 -17.80 -9.46 -2.93
N LEU A 336 -18.34 -8.88 -1.86
CA LEU A 336 -18.54 -9.54 -0.58
C LEU A 336 -20.01 -9.93 -0.37
N ASP A 337 -20.24 -11.07 0.28
CA ASP A 337 -21.57 -11.43 0.76
C ASP A 337 -22.02 -10.49 1.91
N PRO A 338 -23.35 -10.45 2.20
CA PRO A 338 -23.89 -9.51 3.19
C PRO A 338 -23.26 -9.59 4.58
N LYS A 339 -22.88 -10.78 5.05
CA LYS A 339 -22.26 -10.97 6.38
C LYS A 339 -20.88 -10.34 6.42
N ARG A 340 -20.07 -10.54 5.36
CA ARG A 340 -18.76 -9.93 5.26
C ARG A 340 -18.84 -8.41 5.06
N GLN A 341 -19.82 -7.93 4.29
CA GLN A 341 -20.08 -6.49 4.16
C GLN A 341 -20.37 -5.86 5.51
N GLU A 342 -21.30 -6.40 6.28
CA GLU A 342 -21.65 -5.92 7.63
C GLU A 342 -20.43 -5.96 8.56
N TYR A 343 -19.65 -7.03 8.54
CA TYR A 343 -18.44 -7.16 9.34
C TYR A 343 -17.43 -6.06 9.02
N VAL A 344 -17.15 -5.81 7.71
CA VAL A 344 -16.24 -4.73 7.27
C VAL A 344 -16.74 -3.38 7.75
N LEU A 345 -18.00 -3.06 7.49
CA LEU A 345 -18.60 -1.76 7.83
C LEU A 345 -18.53 -1.48 9.33
N ASN A 346 -18.78 -2.49 10.17
CA ASN A 346 -18.64 -2.36 11.62
C ASN A 346 -17.19 -2.17 12.07
N ARG A 347 -16.23 -2.78 11.37
CA ARG A 347 -14.80 -2.70 11.71
C ARG A 347 -14.12 -1.42 11.26
N ILE A 348 -14.58 -0.80 10.19
CA ILE A 348 -14.00 0.46 9.67
C ILE A 348 -14.54 1.70 10.38
N ALA A 349 -15.51 1.56 11.28
CA ALA A 349 -15.98 2.65 12.13
C ALA A 349 -14.83 3.27 12.96
N GLY A 350 -14.92 4.57 13.23
CA GLY A 350 -13.95 5.31 14.02
C GLY A 350 -12.87 6.07 13.26
N GLY A 351 -12.88 6.03 11.91
CA GLY A 351 -12.02 6.84 11.03
C GLY A 351 -12.76 7.26 9.76
N GLN A 352 -12.16 8.14 8.96
CA GLN A 352 -12.75 8.53 7.69
C GLN A 352 -12.66 7.39 6.67
N VAL A 353 -13.77 7.18 5.94
CA VAL A 353 -13.91 6.11 4.94
C VAL A 353 -14.41 6.70 3.63
N PHE A 354 -13.82 6.24 2.54
CA PHE A 354 -14.30 6.46 1.18
C PHE A 354 -14.70 5.12 0.57
N ILE A 355 -15.89 5.06 0.01
CA ILE A 355 -16.45 3.83 -0.57
C ILE A 355 -16.88 4.13 -1.99
N THR A 356 -16.34 3.41 -2.96
CA THR A 356 -16.85 3.48 -4.33
C THR A 356 -17.84 2.35 -4.61
N CYS A 357 -18.84 2.60 -5.43
CA CYS A 357 -19.81 1.62 -5.90
C CYS A 357 -20.35 1.99 -7.29
N CYS A 358 -20.93 1.00 -7.98
CA CYS A 358 -21.55 1.23 -9.28
C CYS A 358 -22.98 1.80 -9.15
N GLU A 359 -23.72 1.43 -8.09
CA GLU A 359 -25.11 1.81 -7.87
C GLU A 359 -25.32 2.41 -6.47
N ASN A 360 -26.17 3.45 -6.40
CA ASN A 360 -26.49 4.14 -5.13
C ASN A 360 -27.32 3.28 -4.15
N ASN A 361 -28.07 2.28 -4.67
CA ASN A 361 -29.16 1.61 -3.92
C ASN A 361 -28.68 0.58 -2.87
N ARG A 362 -27.38 0.21 -2.83
CA ARG A 362 -26.88 -0.83 -1.91
C ARG A 362 -26.34 -0.30 -0.58
N LEU A 363 -26.28 1.03 -0.40
CA LEU A 363 -25.58 1.64 0.73
C LEU A 363 -26.49 2.45 1.64
N ASP A 364 -27.79 2.10 1.74
CA ASP A 364 -28.76 2.80 2.62
C ASP A 364 -28.29 2.86 4.09
N ALA A 365 -27.51 1.88 4.55
CA ALA A 365 -26.92 1.86 5.89
C ALA A 365 -25.78 2.90 6.07
N LEU A 366 -25.22 3.47 4.98
CA LEU A 366 -24.09 4.42 5.01
C LEU A 366 -24.55 5.87 4.74
N ARG A 367 -25.85 6.14 4.68
CA ARG A 367 -26.43 7.45 4.35
C ARG A 367 -26.14 8.58 5.35
N GLN A 368 -25.37 8.34 6.41
CA GLN A 368 -24.95 9.40 7.36
C GLN A 368 -23.76 10.24 6.84
N GLY A 369 -23.29 9.99 5.62
CA GLY A 369 -22.14 10.65 5.01
C GLY A 369 -22.47 11.46 3.76
N LYS A 370 -21.43 11.96 3.10
CA LYS A 370 -21.54 12.70 1.84
C LYS A 370 -21.52 11.76 0.65
N VAL A 371 -22.37 12.03 -0.35
CA VAL A 371 -22.51 11.21 -1.55
C VAL A 371 -22.07 12.01 -2.77
N PHE A 372 -21.24 11.41 -3.62
CA PHE A 372 -20.73 12.01 -4.85
C PHE A 372 -21.10 11.16 -6.05
N HIS A 373 -21.70 11.77 -7.07
CA HIS A 373 -21.94 11.12 -8.34
C HIS A 373 -20.83 11.48 -9.33
N ILE A 374 -20.08 10.49 -9.82
CA ILE A 374 -18.99 10.72 -10.78
C ILE A 374 -19.43 10.29 -12.18
N ARG A 375 -19.28 11.21 -13.13
CA ARG A 375 -19.49 10.96 -14.55
C ARG A 375 -18.38 11.61 -15.37
N LYS A 376 -17.62 10.80 -16.13
CA LYS A 376 -16.51 11.24 -17.02
C LYS A 376 -15.47 12.15 -16.33
N GLY A 377 -15.11 11.86 -15.07
CA GLY A 377 -14.15 12.67 -14.31
C GLY A 377 -14.71 13.97 -13.72
N GLU A 378 -16.01 14.16 -13.77
CA GLU A 378 -16.70 15.28 -13.12
C GLU A 378 -17.61 14.77 -12.00
N VAL A 379 -17.74 15.57 -10.96
CA VAL A 379 -18.68 15.33 -9.85
C VAL A 379 -19.92 16.18 -10.09
N LEU A 380 -21.06 15.50 -10.17
CA LEU A 380 -22.39 16.09 -10.43
C LEU A 380 -23.10 16.45 -9.12
#